data_ea38034fe0abd068925b11363bd8c131
#
_entry.id   ea38034fe0abd068925b11363bd8c131
#
_cell.length_a   1.000
_cell.length_b   1.000
_cell.length_c   1.000
_cell.angle_alpha   90.00
_cell.angle_beta   90.00
_cell.angle_gamma   90.00
#
_symmetry.space_group_name_H-M   'P 1'
#
loop_
_entity.id
_entity.type
_entity.pdbx_description
1 polymer ?
#
loop_
_entity_poly.entity_id
_entity_poly.type
_entity_poly.pdbx_seq_one_letter_code
_entity_poly.pdbx_strand_id
1 'polypeptide(L)'
;MDSSDEPDLTGVMVIEPMGNAGPFLVKAAARLGVRLYAATDERVHARYEPWLTRGLAGVCLTELADTARALDDMEAYCRAHRIAGVAVCWELLTPLAALLATRLGLPGNDPLRARAARNKIAMAEAFRAAGVPSPAEVVVATAEQAHDVAASGRLGWPLVVKPAEQGGSWGVSVVAGPDGLDAAVAAAGRFTHAEPHGLPLDSRVLLQSYVAGEEFSADTVVHDGVPYPLPVVRKDTTAGRYRVETGHSCPAGLDPGTVRAVQDTAARAALAVGVRNGIAHTEVKIPPGGAPIVIETGARLPGDNICEIVEAATGVSEAAAYLRVVTGQPPHIAPTRDAAAALRFLLPDRAGVVEEVVIPEVPGTHSRIDIRPGERVPEPADSSGRVGHVMARATSVDEARRLAGQVIADSRVKVS
;
A
#
# COMPACT_ATOMS: atom_id res chain seq x y z
N MET A 1 11.93 -6.64 47.06
CA MET A 1 10.95 -7.04 46.06
C MET A 1 11.60 -6.77 44.71
N ASP A 2 12.05 -7.83 44.10
CA ASP A 2 12.86 -7.82 42.88
C ASP A 2 11.96 -7.55 41.68
N SER A 3 12.27 -6.49 40.93
CA SER A 3 11.47 -5.96 39.83
C SER A 3 11.84 -6.65 38.48
N SER A 4 12.03 -7.98 38.46
CA SER A 4 12.63 -8.69 37.32
C SER A 4 11.72 -9.69 36.62
N ASP A 5 10.39 -9.62 36.78
CA ASP A 5 9.44 -10.56 36.12
C ASP A 5 8.40 -9.86 35.20
N GLU A 6 8.76 -8.76 34.55
CA GLU A 6 8.01 -8.41 33.33
C GLU A 6 8.44 -9.35 32.19
N PRO A 7 7.51 -10.00 31.50
CA PRO A 7 7.87 -10.82 30.36
C PRO A 7 8.67 -9.97 29.35
N ASP A 8 9.84 -10.46 28.95
CA ASP A 8 10.73 -9.77 27.99
C ASP A 8 10.02 -9.67 26.62
N LEU A 9 9.16 -8.64 26.50
CA LEU A 9 8.32 -8.43 25.33
C LEU A 9 9.21 -8.11 24.13
N THR A 10 9.03 -8.86 23.05
CA THR A 10 9.74 -8.65 21.79
C THR A 10 9.55 -7.23 21.27
N GLY A 11 10.66 -6.53 20.99
CA GLY A 11 10.66 -5.20 20.38
C GLY A 11 10.67 -5.25 18.86
N VAL A 12 9.89 -4.41 18.20
CA VAL A 12 9.94 -4.21 16.74
C VAL A 12 10.09 -2.74 16.42
N MET A 13 11.10 -2.38 15.61
CA MET A 13 11.26 -1.06 15.02
C MET A 13 10.33 -0.94 13.81
N VAL A 14 9.49 0.08 13.79
CA VAL A 14 8.67 0.44 12.61
C VAL A 14 9.23 1.74 12.03
N ILE A 15 9.76 1.66 10.80
CA ILE A 15 10.23 2.87 10.12
C ILE A 15 9.02 3.59 9.55
N GLU A 16 8.78 4.80 10.03
CA GLU A 16 7.66 5.67 9.75
C GLU A 16 6.28 4.98 9.90
N PRO A 17 5.78 4.87 11.13
CA PRO A 17 4.45 4.27 11.38
C PRO A 17 3.27 5.19 11.04
N MET A 18 3.51 6.46 10.72
CA MET A 18 2.45 7.38 10.31
C MET A 18 1.94 6.99 8.92
N GLY A 19 0.67 6.68 8.83
CA GLY A 19 0.02 6.28 7.58
C GLY A 19 -1.09 5.26 7.81
N ASN A 20 -1.73 4.83 6.73
CA ASN A 20 -2.93 3.98 6.78
C ASN A 20 -2.69 2.60 7.43
N ALA A 21 -1.46 2.08 7.40
CA ALA A 21 -1.11 0.79 8.00
C ALA A 21 -0.76 0.87 9.50
N GLY A 22 -0.38 2.05 9.99
CA GLY A 22 0.03 2.26 11.39
C GLY A 22 -0.97 1.79 12.43
N PRO A 23 -2.27 2.15 12.34
CA PRO A 23 -3.28 1.70 13.29
C PRO A 23 -3.39 0.17 13.40
N PHE A 24 -3.24 -0.54 12.28
CA PHE A 24 -3.31 -2.02 12.25
C PHE A 24 -2.08 -2.64 12.91
N LEU A 25 -0.89 -2.05 12.73
CA LEU A 25 0.33 -2.49 13.42
C LEU A 25 0.23 -2.28 14.94
N VAL A 26 -0.24 -1.11 15.40
CA VAL A 26 -0.42 -0.84 16.83
C VAL A 26 -1.42 -1.81 17.46
N LYS A 27 -2.55 -2.05 16.80
CA LYS A 27 -3.57 -3.01 17.25
C LYS A 27 -3.03 -4.46 17.29
N ALA A 28 -2.29 -4.86 16.26
CA ALA A 28 -1.71 -6.19 16.18
C ALA A 28 -0.61 -6.39 17.24
N ALA A 29 0.26 -5.40 17.45
CA ALA A 29 1.30 -5.44 18.47
C ALA A 29 0.73 -5.59 19.88
N ALA A 30 -0.32 -4.83 20.22
CA ALA A 30 -1.01 -4.95 21.50
C ALA A 30 -1.58 -6.37 21.72
N ARG A 31 -2.13 -7.00 20.67
CA ARG A 31 -2.66 -8.38 20.73
C ARG A 31 -1.57 -9.45 20.88
N LEU A 32 -0.39 -9.19 20.30
CA LEU A 32 0.75 -10.13 20.30
C LEU A 32 1.68 -9.93 21.52
N GLY A 33 1.49 -8.89 22.32
CA GLY A 33 2.43 -8.51 23.37
C GLY A 33 3.77 -8.03 22.80
N VAL A 34 3.78 -7.35 21.65
CA VAL A 34 4.97 -6.80 21.00
C VAL A 34 5.08 -5.32 21.33
N ARG A 35 6.28 -4.86 21.69
CA ARG A 35 6.57 -3.43 21.88
C ARG A 35 6.97 -2.80 20.55
N LEU A 36 6.24 -1.80 20.12
CA LEU A 36 6.59 -1.04 18.91
C LEU A 36 7.46 0.17 19.26
N TYR A 37 8.49 0.36 18.45
CA TYR A 37 9.36 1.54 18.47
C TYR A 37 9.30 2.20 17.10
N ALA A 38 9.20 3.52 17.03
CA ALA A 38 9.21 4.22 15.76
C ALA A 38 10.62 4.70 15.40
N ALA A 39 10.93 4.80 14.11
CA ALA A 39 12.01 5.63 13.59
C ALA A 39 11.42 6.67 12.64
N THR A 40 11.69 7.95 12.86
CA THR A 40 11.09 9.06 12.10
C THR A 40 11.86 10.36 12.28
N ASP A 41 11.61 11.34 11.42
CA ASP A 41 12.10 12.71 11.56
C ASP A 41 11.39 13.45 12.73
N GLU A 42 12.11 14.33 13.42
CA GLU A 42 11.57 15.11 14.53
C GLU A 42 10.32 15.91 14.15
N ARG A 43 10.35 16.59 12.98
CA ARG A 43 9.22 17.38 12.48
C ARG A 43 8.00 16.53 12.12
N VAL A 44 8.20 15.27 11.73
CA VAL A 44 7.13 14.32 11.45
C VAL A 44 6.59 13.73 12.73
N HIS A 45 7.45 13.39 13.69
CA HIS A 45 7.06 12.95 15.01
C HIS A 45 6.14 13.96 15.73
N ALA A 46 6.42 15.27 15.60
CA ALA A 46 5.57 16.32 16.14
C ALA A 46 4.12 16.33 15.62
N ARG A 47 3.85 15.60 14.51
CA ARG A 47 2.53 15.45 13.89
C ARG A 47 1.84 14.13 14.25
N TYR A 48 2.48 13.29 15.07
CA TYR A 48 1.88 12.02 15.47
C TYR A 48 0.62 12.25 16.29
N GLU A 49 -0.44 11.57 15.90
CA GLU A 49 -1.69 11.59 16.66
C GLU A 49 -1.55 10.85 18.00
N PRO A 50 -2.35 11.21 19.00
CA PRO A 50 -2.27 10.61 20.34
C PRO A 50 -2.41 9.09 20.38
N TRP A 51 -3.16 8.49 19.47
CA TRP A 51 -3.29 7.02 19.39
C TRP A 51 -1.97 6.35 19.02
N LEU A 52 -1.21 6.96 18.08
CA LEU A 52 0.08 6.45 17.64
C LEU A 52 1.12 6.60 18.75
N THR A 53 1.25 7.80 19.32
CA THR A 53 2.20 8.06 20.43
C THR A 53 1.97 7.12 21.61
N ARG A 54 0.70 6.84 21.98
CA ARG A 54 0.39 5.88 23.05
C ARG A 54 0.66 4.43 22.70
N GLY A 55 0.68 4.10 21.40
CA GLY A 55 0.96 2.75 20.89
C GLY A 55 2.45 2.41 20.78
N LEU A 56 3.34 3.39 21.00
CA LEU A 56 4.78 3.24 20.88
C LEU A 56 5.46 3.14 22.26
N ALA A 57 6.42 2.22 22.37
CA ALA A 57 7.28 2.08 23.54
C ALA A 57 8.45 3.09 23.53
N GLY A 58 8.77 3.66 22.37
CA GLY A 58 9.79 4.68 22.22
C GLY A 58 9.95 5.12 20.77
N VAL A 59 10.77 6.17 20.56
CA VAL A 59 10.99 6.77 19.23
C VAL A 59 12.48 7.06 19.04
N CYS A 60 13.02 6.57 17.92
CA CYS A 60 14.32 6.93 17.40
C CYS A 60 14.15 8.11 16.44
N LEU A 61 14.57 9.30 16.86
CA LEU A 61 14.54 10.49 16.01
C LEU A 61 15.79 10.52 15.14
N THR A 62 15.61 10.55 13.83
CA THR A 62 16.68 10.58 12.84
C THR A 62 16.19 11.20 11.52
N GLU A 63 17.08 11.60 10.65
CA GLU A 63 16.79 12.11 9.31
C GLU A 63 16.67 10.95 8.30
N LEU A 64 15.43 10.51 7.99
CA LEU A 64 15.21 9.37 7.09
C LEU A 64 15.68 9.60 5.65
N ALA A 65 15.82 10.85 5.22
CA ALA A 65 16.39 11.19 3.92
C ALA A 65 17.91 11.00 3.83
N ASP A 66 18.63 11.05 4.95
CA ASP A 66 20.05 10.69 5.04
C ASP A 66 20.17 9.20 5.42
N THR A 67 20.24 8.35 4.40
CA THR A 67 20.32 6.89 4.59
C THR A 67 21.46 6.44 5.50
N ALA A 68 22.64 7.06 5.41
CA ALA A 68 23.81 6.66 6.19
C ALA A 68 23.61 6.97 7.68
N ARG A 69 23.23 8.21 7.99
CA ARG A 69 22.92 8.67 9.35
C ARG A 69 21.75 7.89 9.95
N ALA A 70 20.65 7.73 9.19
CA ALA A 70 19.49 6.99 9.66
C ALA A 70 19.83 5.55 10.03
N LEU A 71 20.66 4.86 9.24
CA LEU A 71 21.11 3.51 9.57
C LEU A 71 21.93 3.46 10.84
N ASP A 72 22.86 4.40 11.05
CA ASP A 72 23.72 4.41 12.24
C ASP A 72 22.91 4.72 13.50
N ASP A 73 22.02 5.72 13.47
CA ASP A 73 21.15 6.08 14.57
C ASP A 73 20.19 4.94 14.95
N MET A 74 19.52 4.36 13.95
CA MET A 74 18.59 3.24 14.14
C MET A 74 19.29 1.97 14.63
N GLU A 75 20.47 1.65 14.11
CA GLU A 75 21.23 0.48 14.56
C GLU A 75 21.62 0.62 16.05
N ALA A 76 22.14 1.79 16.45
CA ALA A 76 22.50 2.08 17.85
C ALA A 76 21.27 1.97 18.75
N TYR A 77 20.14 2.56 18.32
CA TYR A 77 18.88 2.51 19.03
C TYR A 77 18.35 1.07 19.19
N CYS A 78 18.34 0.29 18.08
CA CYS A 78 17.88 -1.10 18.11
C CYS A 78 18.68 -1.96 19.06
N ARG A 79 20.03 -1.82 19.09
CA ARG A 79 20.90 -2.56 20.00
C ARG A 79 20.63 -2.19 21.48
N ALA A 80 20.46 -0.91 21.76
CA ALA A 80 20.15 -0.41 23.12
C ALA A 80 18.81 -0.92 23.68
N HIS A 81 17.80 -1.09 22.81
CA HIS A 81 16.45 -1.51 23.18
C HIS A 81 16.14 -2.99 22.88
N ARG A 82 17.15 -3.79 22.49
CA ARG A 82 17.01 -5.22 22.16
C ARG A 82 15.88 -5.49 21.16
N ILE A 83 15.81 -4.68 20.09
CA ILE A 83 14.82 -4.83 19.04
C ILE A 83 15.15 -6.09 18.22
N ALA A 84 14.13 -6.93 17.99
CA ALA A 84 14.25 -8.24 17.35
C ALA A 84 13.62 -8.29 15.94
N GLY A 85 13.03 -7.19 15.46
CA GLY A 85 12.44 -7.13 14.12
C GLY A 85 12.37 -5.71 13.59
N VAL A 86 12.38 -5.58 12.26
CA VAL A 86 12.25 -4.30 11.55
C VAL A 86 11.07 -4.37 10.60
N ALA A 87 10.12 -3.47 10.75
CA ALA A 87 8.95 -3.30 9.89
C ALA A 87 8.95 -1.92 9.24
N VAL A 88 8.18 -1.75 8.16
CA VAL A 88 8.03 -0.48 7.46
C VAL A 88 6.59 -0.29 7.00
N CYS A 89 6.08 0.95 7.08
CA CYS A 89 4.75 1.30 6.57
C CYS A 89 4.77 1.94 5.18
N TRP A 90 5.88 2.54 4.78
CA TRP A 90 6.03 3.23 3.49
C TRP A 90 6.93 2.45 2.54
N GLU A 91 6.46 2.19 1.32
CA GLU A 91 7.26 1.51 0.30
C GLU A 91 8.58 2.23 -0.01
N LEU A 92 8.61 3.56 0.06
CA LEU A 92 9.82 4.36 -0.20
C LEU A 92 10.95 4.10 0.80
N LEU A 93 10.64 3.56 1.97
CA LEU A 93 11.60 3.24 3.03
C LEU A 93 11.96 1.74 3.09
N THR A 94 11.44 0.92 2.17
CA THR A 94 11.73 -0.53 2.14
C THR A 94 13.21 -0.87 1.96
N PRO A 95 14.03 -0.13 1.17
CA PRO A 95 15.45 -0.36 1.11
C PRO A 95 16.17 -0.08 2.44
N LEU A 96 15.74 0.97 3.14
CA LEU A 96 16.30 1.34 4.44
C LEU A 96 16.01 0.25 5.49
N ALA A 97 14.77 -0.27 5.51
CA ALA A 97 14.37 -1.37 6.39
C ALA A 97 15.18 -2.66 6.12
N ALA A 98 15.38 -3.01 4.86
CA ALA A 98 16.16 -4.19 4.48
C ALA A 98 17.64 -4.07 4.88
N LEU A 99 18.24 -2.89 4.68
CA LEU A 99 19.61 -2.60 5.11
C LEU A 99 19.77 -2.66 6.63
N LEU A 100 18.84 -2.07 7.38
CA LEU A 100 18.85 -2.09 8.85
C LEU A 100 18.73 -3.51 9.39
N ALA A 101 17.78 -4.30 8.89
CA ALA A 101 17.62 -5.70 9.27
C ALA A 101 18.90 -6.50 9.01
N THR A 102 19.55 -6.28 7.87
CA THR A 102 20.83 -6.92 7.51
C THR A 102 21.94 -6.53 8.47
N ARG A 103 22.11 -5.25 8.81
CA ARG A 103 23.14 -4.78 9.78
C ARG A 103 22.96 -5.38 11.18
N LEU A 104 21.70 -5.62 11.56
CA LEU A 104 21.34 -6.19 12.85
C LEU A 104 21.38 -7.72 12.87
N GLY A 105 21.52 -8.39 11.72
CA GLY A 105 21.41 -9.85 11.60
C GLY A 105 19.99 -10.35 11.88
N LEU A 106 18.97 -9.54 11.64
CA LEU A 106 17.55 -9.85 11.86
C LEU A 106 16.89 -10.38 10.59
N PRO A 107 15.76 -11.11 10.71
CA PRO A 107 14.91 -11.44 9.59
C PRO A 107 14.51 -10.17 8.81
N GLY A 108 14.65 -10.19 7.50
CA GLY A 108 14.37 -9.04 6.65
C GLY A 108 14.29 -9.40 5.17
N ASN A 109 14.07 -8.41 4.33
CA ASN A 109 14.04 -8.56 2.88
C ASN A 109 15.46 -8.46 2.29
N ASP A 110 15.63 -8.92 1.05
CA ASP A 110 16.91 -8.87 0.34
C ASP A 110 17.32 -7.41 0.05
N PRO A 111 18.38 -6.86 0.67
CA PRO A 111 18.76 -5.46 0.51
C PRO A 111 19.22 -5.12 -0.91
N LEU A 112 19.69 -6.09 -1.69
CA LEU A 112 20.12 -5.88 -3.07
C LEU A 112 18.93 -5.74 -4.03
N ARG A 113 17.75 -6.23 -3.66
CA ARG A 113 16.51 -6.18 -4.44
C ARG A 113 15.47 -5.23 -3.87
N ALA A 114 15.61 -4.78 -2.63
CA ALA A 114 14.59 -3.98 -1.94
C ALA A 114 14.20 -2.70 -2.68
N ARG A 115 15.09 -2.13 -3.52
CA ARG A 115 14.76 -1.01 -4.41
C ARG A 115 13.66 -1.37 -5.40
N ALA A 116 13.58 -2.62 -5.87
CA ALA A 116 12.53 -3.05 -6.81
C ALA A 116 11.13 -3.02 -6.18
N ALA A 117 11.02 -3.05 -4.85
CA ALA A 117 9.74 -2.91 -4.14
C ALA A 117 9.24 -1.46 -4.01
N ARG A 118 10.01 -0.44 -4.49
CA ARG A 118 9.62 0.98 -4.46
C ARG A 118 9.75 1.66 -5.82
N ASN A 119 10.71 1.27 -6.64
CA ASN A 119 11.03 1.88 -7.92
C ASN A 119 10.46 1.02 -9.05
N LYS A 120 9.49 1.54 -9.79
CA LYS A 120 8.75 0.80 -10.83
C LYS A 120 9.64 0.37 -12.00
N ILE A 121 10.74 1.08 -12.26
CA ILE A 121 11.73 0.70 -13.29
C ILE A 121 12.48 -0.57 -12.84
N ALA A 122 13.03 -0.54 -11.64
CA ALA A 122 13.72 -1.70 -11.06
C ALA A 122 12.76 -2.89 -10.86
N MET A 123 11.50 -2.60 -10.51
CA MET A 123 10.42 -3.60 -10.40
C MET A 123 10.18 -4.34 -11.71
N ALA A 124 10.04 -3.63 -12.81
CA ALA A 124 9.84 -4.23 -14.13
C ALA A 124 11.02 -5.07 -14.59
N GLU A 125 12.25 -4.62 -14.30
CA GLU A 125 13.46 -5.41 -14.53
C GLU A 125 13.43 -6.72 -13.72
N ALA A 126 13.06 -6.66 -12.44
CA ALA A 126 12.93 -7.81 -11.57
C ALA A 126 11.83 -8.78 -12.06
N PHE A 127 10.67 -8.26 -12.46
CA PHE A 127 9.59 -9.07 -13.02
C PHE A 127 10.00 -9.78 -14.31
N ARG A 128 10.65 -9.06 -15.22
CA ARG A 128 11.15 -9.64 -16.47
C ARG A 128 12.16 -10.76 -16.21
N ALA A 129 13.12 -10.53 -15.31
CA ALA A 129 14.13 -11.51 -14.94
C ALA A 129 13.53 -12.77 -14.29
N ALA A 130 12.44 -12.63 -13.54
CA ALA A 130 11.74 -13.72 -12.86
C ALA A 130 10.60 -14.33 -13.71
N GLY A 131 10.34 -13.81 -14.92
CA GLY A 131 9.24 -14.25 -15.78
C GLY A 131 7.85 -13.99 -15.16
N VAL A 132 7.70 -12.95 -14.33
CA VAL A 132 6.41 -12.52 -13.79
C VAL A 132 5.64 -11.77 -14.87
N PRO A 133 4.38 -12.15 -15.18
CA PRO A 133 3.56 -11.44 -16.14
C PRO A 133 3.33 -9.99 -15.71
N SER A 134 3.78 -9.03 -16.50
CA SER A 134 3.62 -7.60 -16.28
C SER A 134 3.44 -6.88 -17.62
N PRO A 135 2.84 -5.66 -17.64
CA PRO A 135 2.67 -4.90 -18.87
C PRO A 135 4.01 -4.55 -19.52
N ALA A 136 4.01 -4.41 -20.84
CA ALA A 136 5.16 -3.87 -21.56
C ALA A 136 5.34 -2.38 -21.18
N GLU A 137 6.60 -1.94 -21.03
CA GLU A 137 6.90 -0.58 -20.62
C GLU A 137 8.18 -0.03 -21.24
N VAL A 138 8.26 1.29 -21.28
CA VAL A 138 9.43 2.05 -21.71
C VAL A 138 9.63 3.24 -20.78
N VAL A 139 10.87 3.45 -20.36
CA VAL A 139 11.27 4.59 -19.52
C VAL A 139 11.59 5.78 -20.42
N VAL A 140 11.08 6.95 -20.05
CA VAL A 140 11.34 8.23 -20.73
C VAL A 140 11.72 9.31 -19.72
N ALA A 141 12.51 10.27 -20.16
CA ALA A 141 12.89 11.44 -19.37
C ALA A 141 12.22 12.73 -19.89
N THR A 142 11.75 12.74 -21.13
CA THR A 142 11.16 13.93 -21.77
C THR A 142 9.88 13.59 -22.53
N ALA A 143 9.04 14.60 -22.79
CA ALA A 143 7.85 14.46 -23.62
C ALA A 143 8.18 14.05 -25.07
N GLU A 144 9.30 14.55 -25.62
CA GLU A 144 9.77 14.18 -26.96
C GLU A 144 10.03 12.66 -27.06
N GLN A 145 10.77 12.11 -26.10
CA GLN A 145 10.98 10.65 -26.01
C GLN A 145 9.67 9.88 -25.88
N ALA A 146 8.70 10.43 -25.14
CA ALA A 146 7.39 9.81 -24.99
C ALA A 146 6.62 9.76 -26.33
N HIS A 147 6.68 10.82 -27.13
CA HIS A 147 6.10 10.84 -28.47
C HIS A 147 6.80 9.86 -29.41
N ASP A 148 8.12 9.74 -29.38
CA ASP A 148 8.88 8.77 -30.17
C ASP A 148 8.46 7.32 -29.84
N VAL A 149 8.33 7.01 -28.53
CA VAL A 149 7.86 5.72 -28.07
C VAL A 149 6.43 5.44 -28.54
N ALA A 150 5.54 6.42 -28.41
CA ALA A 150 4.15 6.29 -28.84
C ALA A 150 4.04 6.08 -30.38
N ALA A 151 4.81 6.84 -31.16
CA ALA A 151 4.87 6.73 -32.62
C ALA A 151 5.44 5.37 -33.08
N SER A 152 6.32 4.75 -32.30
CA SER A 152 6.88 3.43 -32.60
C SER A 152 5.86 2.29 -32.59
N GLY A 153 4.69 2.48 -32.02
CA GLY A 153 3.64 1.47 -31.86
C GLY A 153 3.96 0.35 -30.87
N ARG A 154 5.10 0.41 -30.15
CA ARG A 154 5.53 -0.68 -29.23
C ARG A 154 4.57 -0.97 -28.10
N LEU A 155 3.87 0.03 -27.57
CA LEU A 155 2.99 -0.09 -26.41
C LEU A 155 1.50 -0.08 -26.79
N GLY A 156 1.15 0.51 -27.97
CA GLY A 156 -0.24 0.72 -28.37
C GLY A 156 -0.97 1.78 -27.51
N TRP A 157 -2.18 2.14 -27.93
CA TRP A 157 -3.05 3.04 -27.18
C TRP A 157 -4.22 2.25 -26.56
N PRO A 158 -4.76 2.65 -25.41
CA PRO A 158 -4.28 3.74 -24.53
C PRO A 158 -2.97 3.39 -23.82
N LEU A 159 -2.23 4.43 -23.38
CA LEU A 159 -1.03 4.31 -22.57
C LEU A 159 -1.32 4.64 -21.10
N VAL A 160 -0.61 4.00 -20.19
CA VAL A 160 -0.48 4.46 -18.80
C VAL A 160 0.84 5.24 -18.69
N VAL A 161 0.75 6.48 -18.18
CA VAL A 161 1.91 7.32 -17.85
C VAL A 161 1.99 7.43 -16.35
N LYS A 162 3.14 7.07 -15.76
CA LYS A 162 3.30 7.05 -14.29
C LYS A 162 4.72 7.41 -13.86
N PRO A 163 4.90 8.00 -12.65
CA PRO A 163 6.22 8.26 -12.09
C PRO A 163 6.93 6.94 -11.74
N ALA A 164 8.27 6.95 -11.76
CA ALA A 164 9.08 5.80 -11.35
C ALA A 164 8.92 5.46 -9.86
N GLU A 165 8.77 6.48 -9.01
CA GLU A 165 8.61 6.31 -7.55
C GLU A 165 7.49 7.20 -7.05
N GLN A 166 6.33 6.64 -6.79
CA GLN A 166 5.18 7.23 -6.09
C GLN A 166 4.12 6.16 -5.83
N GLY A 167 3.29 6.36 -4.80
CA GLY A 167 2.12 5.54 -4.46
C GLY A 167 0.80 6.31 -4.58
N GLY A 168 -0.34 5.67 -4.25
CA GLY A 168 -1.64 6.32 -4.16
C GLY A 168 -2.16 6.93 -5.47
N SER A 169 -1.77 6.40 -6.61
CA SER A 169 -2.12 6.87 -7.97
C SER A 169 -1.63 8.29 -8.30
N TRP A 170 -0.74 8.87 -7.50
CA TRP A 170 -0.22 10.22 -7.73
C TRP A 170 0.60 10.31 -9.03
N GLY A 171 0.16 11.21 -9.92
CA GLY A 171 0.80 11.41 -11.22
C GLY A 171 0.52 10.30 -12.24
N VAL A 172 -0.36 9.36 -11.94
CA VAL A 172 -0.75 8.29 -12.87
C VAL A 172 -1.88 8.79 -13.77
N SER A 173 -1.74 8.59 -15.08
CA SER A 173 -2.76 8.95 -16.09
C SER A 173 -2.91 7.85 -17.13
N VAL A 174 -4.14 7.60 -17.56
CA VAL A 174 -4.46 6.83 -18.76
C VAL A 174 -4.67 7.81 -19.90
N VAL A 175 -3.86 7.69 -20.93
CA VAL A 175 -3.83 8.61 -22.09
C VAL A 175 -4.33 7.86 -23.31
N ALA A 176 -5.41 8.36 -23.92
CA ALA A 176 -6.09 7.67 -25.04
C ALA A 176 -5.43 7.95 -26.41
N GLY A 177 -4.62 8.98 -26.52
CA GLY A 177 -3.97 9.41 -27.77
C GLY A 177 -2.90 10.45 -27.50
N PRO A 178 -2.22 10.96 -28.54
CA PRO A 178 -1.05 11.84 -28.40
C PRO A 178 -1.37 13.18 -27.72
N ASP A 179 -2.56 13.72 -27.87
CA ASP A 179 -2.94 15.07 -27.39
C ASP A 179 -2.85 15.23 -25.85
N GLY A 180 -2.88 14.15 -25.08
CA GLY A 180 -2.76 14.20 -23.61
C GLY A 180 -1.37 13.86 -23.07
N LEU A 181 -0.43 13.48 -23.94
CA LEU A 181 0.82 12.84 -23.54
C LEU A 181 1.76 13.82 -22.82
N ASP A 182 1.94 15.03 -23.32
CA ASP A 182 2.80 16.05 -22.71
C ASP A 182 2.37 16.38 -21.29
N ALA A 183 1.07 16.62 -21.09
CA ALA A 183 0.52 16.93 -19.78
C ALA A 183 0.68 15.74 -18.80
N ALA A 184 0.53 14.51 -19.28
CA ALA A 184 0.71 13.31 -18.47
C ALA A 184 2.17 13.10 -18.06
N VAL A 185 3.12 13.28 -19.01
CA VAL A 185 4.56 13.19 -18.72
C VAL A 185 4.99 14.27 -17.72
N ALA A 186 4.54 15.52 -17.91
CA ALA A 186 4.84 16.61 -16.98
C ALA A 186 4.26 16.33 -15.58
N ALA A 187 3.03 15.81 -15.49
CA ALA A 187 2.41 15.46 -14.22
C ALA A 187 3.14 14.32 -13.50
N ALA A 188 3.61 13.31 -14.22
CA ALA A 188 4.37 12.19 -13.66
C ALA A 188 5.81 12.60 -13.27
N GLY A 189 6.48 13.42 -14.08
CA GLY A 189 7.88 13.84 -13.86
C GLY A 189 8.08 14.93 -12.80
N ARG A 190 7.01 15.52 -12.24
CA ARG A 190 7.10 16.61 -11.24
C ARG A 190 7.62 16.17 -9.87
N PHE A 191 7.58 14.87 -9.57
CA PHE A 191 7.94 14.35 -8.26
C PHE A 191 9.45 14.12 -8.15
N THR A 192 10.13 15.00 -7.44
CA THR A 192 11.58 14.91 -7.18
C THR A 192 11.91 14.54 -5.75
N HIS A 193 10.96 14.76 -4.83
CA HIS A 193 11.07 14.41 -3.41
C HIS A 193 9.71 13.92 -2.89
N ALA A 194 9.74 13.04 -1.89
CA ALA A 194 8.56 12.56 -1.19
C ALA A 194 8.42 13.22 0.18
N GLU A 195 7.32 13.96 0.35
CA GLU A 195 6.95 14.53 1.65
C GLU A 195 6.33 13.44 2.55
N PRO A 196 6.45 13.56 3.89
CA PRO A 196 7.01 14.70 4.63
C PRO A 196 8.52 14.62 4.91
N HIS A 197 9.22 13.57 4.52
CA HIS A 197 10.63 13.31 4.87
C HIS A 197 11.63 13.96 3.90
N GLY A 198 11.18 14.46 2.75
CA GLY A 198 12.07 14.98 1.72
C GLY A 198 12.94 13.90 1.06
N LEU A 199 12.46 12.64 1.02
CA LEU A 199 13.18 11.54 0.37
C LEU A 199 13.39 11.84 -1.12
N PRO A 200 14.61 11.78 -1.66
CA PRO A 200 14.84 11.97 -3.08
C PRO A 200 14.18 10.86 -3.89
N LEU A 201 13.52 11.22 -4.99
CA LEU A 201 12.81 10.33 -5.89
C LEU A 201 13.46 10.29 -7.27
N ASP A 202 13.34 9.14 -7.92
CA ASP A 202 13.63 8.97 -9.34
C ASP A 202 12.51 9.65 -10.14
N SER A 203 12.80 10.80 -10.75
CA SER A 203 11.83 11.61 -11.48
C SER A 203 11.58 11.12 -12.92
N ARG A 204 12.18 10.01 -13.35
CA ARG A 204 11.89 9.40 -14.65
C ARG A 204 10.44 8.91 -14.72
N VAL A 205 9.94 8.86 -15.93
CA VAL A 205 8.55 8.51 -16.23
C VAL A 205 8.49 7.16 -16.96
N LEU A 206 7.52 6.32 -16.60
CA LEU A 206 7.22 5.11 -17.35
C LEU A 206 6.01 5.34 -18.24
N LEU A 207 6.15 4.96 -19.50
CA LEU A 207 5.06 4.66 -20.41
C LEU A 207 4.82 3.17 -20.37
N GLN A 208 3.58 2.77 -20.12
CA GLN A 208 3.20 1.36 -19.96
C GLN A 208 1.99 1.04 -20.82
N SER A 209 1.94 -0.15 -21.40
CA SER A 209 0.76 -0.62 -22.10
C SER A 209 -0.42 -0.74 -21.11
N TYR A 210 -1.58 -0.26 -21.52
CA TYR A 210 -2.78 -0.35 -20.68
C TYR A 210 -3.28 -1.80 -20.60
N VAL A 211 -3.46 -2.31 -19.40
CA VAL A 211 -4.09 -3.59 -19.14
C VAL A 211 -5.57 -3.36 -18.84
N ALA A 212 -6.44 -3.84 -19.74
CA ALA A 212 -7.88 -3.84 -19.49
C ALA A 212 -8.25 -4.92 -18.45
N GLY A 213 -9.46 -4.82 -17.90
CA GLY A 213 -9.99 -5.83 -16.98
C GLY A 213 -10.10 -5.36 -15.54
N GLU A 214 -10.58 -6.27 -14.72
CA GLU A 214 -10.81 -6.03 -13.29
C GLU A 214 -9.50 -6.03 -12.51
N GLU A 215 -9.47 -5.25 -11.43
CA GLU A 215 -8.30 -5.07 -10.59
C GLU A 215 -8.49 -5.69 -9.21
N PHE A 216 -7.43 -6.29 -8.70
CA PHE A 216 -7.41 -7.03 -7.44
C PHE A 216 -6.15 -6.67 -6.65
N SER A 217 -6.26 -6.74 -5.33
CA SER A 217 -5.15 -6.79 -4.41
C SER A 217 -4.94 -8.23 -3.96
N ALA A 218 -3.71 -8.70 -4.06
CA ALA A 218 -3.30 -10.04 -3.67
C ALA A 218 -2.06 -9.96 -2.78
N ASP A 219 -2.29 -9.86 -1.47
CA ASP A 219 -1.22 -9.69 -0.52
C ASP A 219 -0.57 -11.04 -0.19
N THR A 220 0.73 -11.01 0.07
CA THR A 220 1.51 -12.21 0.34
C THR A 220 2.44 -11.97 1.52
N VAL A 221 2.29 -12.74 2.58
CA VAL A 221 3.31 -12.81 3.64
C VAL A 221 4.39 -13.76 3.18
N VAL A 222 5.65 -13.40 3.40
CA VAL A 222 6.80 -14.27 3.09
C VAL A 222 7.58 -14.52 4.38
N HIS A 223 7.86 -15.77 4.68
CA HIS A 223 8.66 -16.21 5.82
C HIS A 223 9.77 -17.13 5.33
N ASP A 224 11.03 -16.75 5.58
CA ASP A 224 12.22 -17.47 5.12
C ASP A 224 12.22 -17.78 3.60
N GLY A 225 11.68 -16.84 2.81
CA GLY A 225 11.55 -16.99 1.37
C GLY A 225 10.41 -17.89 0.90
N VAL A 226 9.59 -18.41 1.82
CA VAL A 226 8.38 -19.19 1.50
C VAL A 226 7.18 -18.25 1.50
N PRO A 227 6.41 -18.15 0.39
CA PRO A 227 5.24 -17.30 0.30
C PRO A 227 4.00 -17.95 0.93
N TYR A 228 3.23 -17.15 1.65
CA TYR A 228 1.95 -17.47 2.27
C TYR A 228 0.91 -16.49 1.73
N PRO A 229 0.16 -16.85 0.66
CA PRO A 229 -0.84 -15.98 0.07
C PRO A 229 -1.99 -15.69 1.03
N LEU A 230 -2.44 -14.44 1.02
CA LEU A 230 -3.57 -13.94 1.77
C LEU A 230 -4.84 -13.90 0.91
N PRO A 231 -6.02 -13.63 1.49
CA PRO A 231 -7.25 -13.50 0.72
C PRO A 231 -7.15 -12.43 -0.37
N VAL A 232 -7.66 -12.72 -1.57
CA VAL A 232 -7.72 -11.77 -2.68
C VAL A 232 -8.85 -10.78 -2.45
N VAL A 233 -8.56 -9.49 -2.64
CA VAL A 233 -9.47 -8.37 -2.49
C VAL A 233 -9.76 -7.77 -3.87
N ARG A 234 -11.04 -7.56 -4.21
CA ARG A 234 -11.42 -6.83 -5.43
C ARG A 234 -11.25 -5.33 -5.20
N LYS A 235 -10.70 -4.64 -6.19
CA LYS A 235 -10.59 -3.17 -6.23
C LYS A 235 -11.59 -2.63 -7.25
N ASP A 236 -12.36 -1.63 -6.85
CA ASP A 236 -13.22 -0.87 -7.76
C ASP A 236 -12.59 0.52 -7.96
N THR A 237 -12.46 0.94 -9.21
CA THR A 237 -11.81 2.21 -9.59
C THR A 237 -12.71 3.04 -10.50
N THR A 238 -12.48 4.36 -10.52
CA THR A 238 -13.13 5.25 -11.50
C THR A 238 -12.72 4.87 -12.92
N ALA A 239 -13.61 5.20 -13.88
CA ALA A 239 -13.30 5.13 -15.30
C ALA A 239 -12.60 6.42 -15.79
N GLY A 240 -12.05 6.42 -17.01
CA GLY A 240 -11.52 7.62 -17.66
C GLY A 240 -10.01 7.82 -17.45
N ARG A 241 -9.59 9.08 -17.34
CA ARG A 241 -8.18 9.47 -17.28
C ARG A 241 -7.50 9.04 -15.98
N TYR A 242 -8.17 9.21 -14.85
CA TYR A 242 -7.68 8.89 -13.53
C TYR A 242 -8.28 7.58 -13.03
N ARG A 243 -7.50 6.83 -12.28
CA ARG A 243 -7.90 5.54 -11.71
C ARG A 243 -7.91 5.63 -10.18
N VAL A 244 -8.89 6.36 -9.67
CA VAL A 244 -9.06 6.53 -8.22
C VAL A 244 -9.84 5.33 -7.69
N GLU A 245 -9.34 4.71 -6.64
CA GLU A 245 -10.04 3.63 -5.95
C GLU A 245 -11.33 4.16 -5.31
N THR A 246 -12.45 3.55 -5.68
CA THR A 246 -13.79 3.87 -5.17
C THR A 246 -14.25 2.87 -4.11
N GLY A 247 -13.58 1.74 -3.99
CA GLY A 247 -13.89 0.76 -2.97
C GLY A 247 -13.16 -0.57 -3.14
N HIS A 248 -13.33 -1.39 -2.12
CA HIS A 248 -12.72 -2.72 -2.01
C HIS A 248 -13.72 -3.72 -1.47
N SER A 249 -13.54 -5.02 -1.76
CA SER A 249 -14.37 -6.08 -1.18
C SER A 249 -13.62 -7.41 -1.05
N CYS A 250 -13.84 -8.10 0.07
CA CYS A 250 -13.29 -9.41 0.40
C CYS A 250 -14.43 -10.35 0.82
N PRO A 251 -14.49 -11.58 0.27
CA PRO A 251 -13.67 -12.13 -0.81
C PRO A 251 -13.89 -11.42 -2.14
N ALA A 252 -12.96 -11.61 -3.08
CA ALA A 252 -12.97 -10.94 -4.39
C ALA A 252 -14.13 -11.34 -5.32
N GLY A 253 -14.88 -12.40 -5.00
CA GLY A 253 -15.96 -12.92 -5.85
C GLY A 253 -15.45 -13.66 -7.10
N LEU A 254 -14.25 -14.23 -7.05
CA LEU A 254 -13.64 -15.04 -8.09
C LEU A 254 -13.84 -16.54 -7.83
N ASP A 255 -13.80 -17.35 -8.86
CA ASP A 255 -13.74 -18.79 -8.70
C ASP A 255 -12.39 -19.24 -8.08
N PRO A 256 -12.34 -20.41 -7.41
CA PRO A 256 -11.15 -20.87 -6.69
C PRO A 256 -9.92 -21.07 -7.57
N GLY A 257 -10.10 -21.39 -8.87
CA GLY A 257 -9.00 -21.55 -9.83
C GLY A 257 -8.35 -20.20 -10.15
N THR A 258 -9.16 -19.19 -10.40
CA THR A 258 -8.73 -17.81 -10.64
C THR A 258 -8.08 -17.21 -9.39
N VAL A 259 -8.64 -17.44 -8.19
CA VAL A 259 -8.02 -17.00 -6.92
C VAL A 259 -6.60 -17.56 -6.80
N ARG A 260 -6.40 -18.86 -7.01
CA ARG A 260 -5.07 -19.48 -6.97
C ARG A 260 -4.12 -18.88 -8.00
N ALA A 261 -4.56 -18.67 -9.23
CA ALA A 261 -3.73 -18.07 -10.28
C ALA A 261 -3.27 -16.64 -9.91
N VAL A 262 -4.15 -15.84 -9.33
CA VAL A 262 -3.83 -14.50 -8.81
C VAL A 262 -2.81 -14.58 -7.68
N GLN A 263 -3.03 -15.44 -6.69
CA GLN A 263 -2.16 -15.64 -5.55
C GLN A 263 -0.75 -16.13 -5.97
N ASP A 264 -0.68 -17.11 -6.87
CA ASP A 264 0.60 -17.64 -7.39
C ASP A 264 1.38 -16.56 -8.14
N THR A 265 0.69 -15.73 -8.92
CA THR A 265 1.31 -14.63 -9.67
C THR A 265 1.83 -13.55 -8.72
N ALA A 266 1.06 -13.18 -7.70
CA ALA A 266 1.45 -12.22 -6.66
C ALA A 266 2.63 -12.74 -5.81
N ALA A 267 2.62 -14.02 -5.43
CA ALA A 267 3.71 -14.64 -4.69
C ALA A 267 5.04 -14.60 -5.48
N ARG A 268 5.00 -14.88 -6.79
CA ARG A 268 6.17 -14.76 -7.66
C ARG A 268 6.66 -13.32 -7.76
N ALA A 269 5.75 -12.34 -7.83
CA ALA A 269 6.09 -10.91 -7.84
C ALA A 269 6.76 -10.48 -6.52
N ALA A 270 6.22 -10.88 -5.37
CA ALA A 270 6.80 -10.61 -4.05
C ALA A 270 8.25 -11.13 -3.94
N LEU A 271 8.49 -12.38 -4.37
CA LEU A 271 9.83 -12.97 -4.36
C LEU A 271 10.77 -12.28 -5.35
N ALA A 272 10.28 -11.86 -6.52
CA ALA A 272 11.07 -11.18 -7.54
C ALA A 272 11.62 -9.83 -7.04
N VAL A 273 10.84 -9.06 -6.28
CA VAL A 273 11.27 -7.79 -5.69
C VAL A 273 12.05 -7.96 -4.37
N GLY A 274 12.37 -9.20 -3.99
CA GLY A 274 13.27 -9.50 -2.87
C GLY A 274 12.59 -9.59 -1.51
N VAL A 275 11.28 -9.80 -1.42
CA VAL A 275 10.63 -10.07 -0.13
C VAL A 275 11.01 -11.47 0.34
N ARG A 276 11.53 -11.58 1.58
CA ARG A 276 11.97 -12.83 2.18
C ARG A 276 11.42 -13.05 3.59
N ASN A 277 11.40 -12.01 4.41
CA ASN A 277 10.74 -11.99 5.72
C ASN A 277 9.97 -10.67 5.83
N GLY A 278 8.71 -10.69 5.38
CA GLY A 278 7.90 -9.48 5.28
C GLY A 278 6.54 -9.74 4.68
N ILE A 279 5.89 -8.67 4.28
CA ILE A 279 4.62 -8.71 3.55
C ILE A 279 4.76 -7.92 2.24
N ALA A 280 4.11 -8.40 1.19
CA ALA A 280 3.99 -7.70 -0.09
C ALA A 280 2.54 -7.42 -0.41
N HIS A 281 2.23 -6.18 -0.75
CA HIS A 281 0.99 -5.75 -1.35
C HIS A 281 1.15 -5.77 -2.87
N THR A 282 0.39 -6.60 -3.57
CA THR A 282 0.50 -6.78 -5.02
C THR A 282 -0.80 -6.45 -5.71
N GLU A 283 -0.74 -5.53 -6.68
CA GLU A 283 -1.85 -5.17 -7.55
C GLU A 283 -1.83 -6.00 -8.81
N VAL A 284 -2.96 -6.65 -9.11
CA VAL A 284 -3.11 -7.58 -10.22
C VAL A 284 -4.33 -7.20 -11.05
N LYS A 285 -4.21 -7.23 -12.36
CA LYS A 285 -5.35 -7.13 -13.27
C LYS A 285 -5.57 -8.44 -14.03
N ILE A 286 -6.84 -8.74 -14.27
CA ILE A 286 -7.25 -9.90 -15.06
C ILE A 286 -7.93 -9.38 -16.34
N PRO A 287 -7.24 -9.44 -17.49
CA PRO A 287 -7.87 -9.12 -18.77
C PRO A 287 -9.03 -10.08 -19.08
N PRO A 288 -10.05 -9.65 -19.85
CA PRO A 288 -11.12 -10.52 -20.28
C PRO A 288 -10.58 -11.80 -20.95
N GLY A 289 -10.88 -12.97 -20.37
CA GLY A 289 -10.41 -14.26 -20.86
C GLY A 289 -8.90 -14.51 -20.76
N GLY A 290 -8.17 -13.63 -20.04
CA GLY A 290 -6.71 -13.69 -19.89
C GLY A 290 -6.25 -14.19 -18.52
N ALA A 291 -4.93 -14.35 -18.38
CA ALA A 291 -4.26 -14.67 -17.12
C ALA A 291 -3.98 -13.41 -16.30
N PRO A 292 -3.75 -13.56 -14.97
CA PRO A 292 -3.37 -12.45 -14.09
C PRO A 292 -2.09 -11.76 -14.55
N ILE A 293 -2.08 -10.42 -14.52
CA ILE A 293 -0.96 -9.54 -14.88
C ILE A 293 -0.67 -8.63 -13.67
N VAL A 294 0.54 -8.64 -13.17
CA VAL A 294 0.96 -7.78 -12.05
C VAL A 294 1.15 -6.35 -12.55
N ILE A 295 0.53 -5.41 -11.87
CA ILE A 295 0.64 -3.97 -12.14
C ILE A 295 1.73 -3.34 -11.28
N GLU A 296 1.75 -3.72 -9.98
CA GLU A 296 2.69 -3.19 -9.01
C GLU A 296 2.81 -4.12 -7.79
N THR A 297 3.97 -4.07 -7.09
CA THR A 297 4.19 -4.78 -5.82
C THR A 297 5.01 -3.90 -4.87
N GLY A 298 4.47 -3.59 -3.71
CA GLY A 298 5.18 -2.89 -2.63
C GLY A 298 5.47 -3.82 -1.45
N ALA A 299 6.69 -3.80 -0.89
CA ALA A 299 7.07 -4.65 0.26
C ALA A 299 6.61 -4.02 1.59
N ARG A 300 5.31 -3.84 1.75
CA ARG A 300 4.63 -3.24 2.91
C ARG A 300 3.20 -3.78 3.06
N LEU A 301 2.57 -3.45 4.19
CA LEU A 301 1.12 -3.64 4.35
C LEU A 301 0.33 -2.83 3.30
N PRO A 302 -0.84 -3.33 2.88
CA PRO A 302 -1.72 -2.57 1.99
C PRO A 302 -2.22 -1.29 2.64
N GLY A 303 -2.53 -0.30 1.80
CA GLY A 303 -3.29 0.88 2.18
C GLY A 303 -4.79 0.66 2.20
N ASP A 304 -5.53 1.76 2.16
CA ASP A 304 -6.96 1.81 1.85
C ASP A 304 -7.86 0.94 2.74
N ASN A 305 -7.42 0.69 3.99
CA ASN A 305 -8.11 -0.17 4.96
C ASN A 305 -8.30 -1.64 4.48
N ILE A 306 -7.49 -2.11 3.53
CA ILE A 306 -7.55 -3.50 3.05
C ILE A 306 -7.32 -4.47 4.20
N CYS A 307 -6.35 -4.21 5.11
CA CYS A 307 -6.16 -5.02 6.32
C CYS A 307 -7.44 -5.18 7.15
N GLU A 308 -8.25 -4.12 7.26
CA GLU A 308 -9.50 -4.16 8.00
C GLU A 308 -10.57 -5.02 7.31
N ILE A 309 -10.68 -4.89 5.98
CA ILE A 309 -11.63 -5.67 5.17
C ILE A 309 -11.28 -7.15 5.25
N VAL A 310 -10.01 -7.51 5.11
CA VAL A 310 -9.53 -8.90 5.20
C VAL A 310 -9.78 -9.46 6.60
N GLU A 311 -9.44 -8.71 7.68
CA GLU A 311 -9.70 -9.14 9.06
C GLU A 311 -11.21 -9.28 9.34
N ALA A 312 -12.04 -8.37 8.80
CA ALA A 312 -13.49 -8.42 8.98
C ALA A 312 -14.12 -9.63 8.29
N ALA A 313 -13.68 -9.97 7.09
CA ALA A 313 -14.19 -11.09 6.30
C ALA A 313 -13.71 -12.44 6.81
N THR A 314 -12.43 -12.57 7.13
CA THR A 314 -11.75 -13.87 7.33
C THR A 314 -11.22 -14.09 8.74
N GLY A 315 -11.08 -13.03 9.54
CA GLY A 315 -10.40 -13.06 10.85
C GLY A 315 -8.87 -13.10 10.75
N VAL A 316 -8.30 -13.05 9.55
CA VAL A 316 -6.84 -13.00 9.33
C VAL A 316 -6.33 -11.58 9.53
N SER A 317 -5.39 -11.38 10.45
CA SER A 317 -4.72 -10.09 10.66
C SER A 317 -3.39 -10.07 9.91
N GLU A 318 -3.36 -9.35 8.79
CA GLU A 318 -2.15 -9.15 7.97
C GLU A 318 -1.03 -8.48 8.76
N ALA A 319 -1.38 -7.48 9.59
CA ALA A 319 -0.42 -6.80 10.45
C ALA A 319 0.18 -7.73 11.51
N ALA A 320 -0.61 -8.64 12.10
CA ALA A 320 -0.09 -9.64 13.04
C ALA A 320 0.82 -10.64 12.33
N ALA A 321 0.46 -11.10 11.14
CA ALA A 321 1.31 -11.98 10.33
C ALA A 321 2.63 -11.30 9.97
N TYR A 322 2.60 -10.01 9.61
CA TYR A 322 3.80 -9.22 9.31
C TYR A 322 4.72 -9.09 10.53
N LEU A 323 4.19 -8.72 11.71
CA LEU A 323 4.99 -8.62 12.95
C LEU A 323 5.63 -9.96 13.32
N ARG A 324 4.94 -11.08 13.09
CA ARG A 324 5.49 -12.41 13.34
C ARG A 324 6.69 -12.72 12.44
N VAL A 325 6.57 -12.49 11.13
CA VAL A 325 7.64 -12.87 10.20
C VAL A 325 8.88 -11.97 10.33
N VAL A 326 8.73 -10.69 10.66
CA VAL A 326 9.89 -9.82 10.92
C VAL A 326 10.60 -10.14 12.23
N THR A 327 9.97 -10.90 13.12
CA THR A 327 10.57 -11.44 14.35
C THR A 327 10.99 -12.92 14.22
N GLY A 328 11.01 -13.46 12.98
CA GLY A 328 11.43 -14.84 12.70
C GLY A 328 10.39 -15.91 13.08
N GLN A 329 9.14 -15.53 13.29
CA GLN A 329 8.07 -16.47 13.61
C GLN A 329 7.21 -16.79 12.38
N PRO A 330 6.69 -18.01 12.22
CA PRO A 330 5.81 -18.33 11.11
C PRO A 330 4.50 -17.53 11.19
N PRO A 331 3.93 -17.11 10.04
CA PRO A 331 2.67 -16.36 10.03
C PRO A 331 1.49 -17.26 10.45
N HIS A 332 0.51 -16.68 11.14
CA HIS A 332 -0.79 -17.32 11.41
C HIS A 332 -1.83 -16.69 10.49
N ILE A 333 -2.12 -17.35 9.37
CA ILE A 333 -3.01 -16.84 8.32
C ILE A 333 -4.22 -17.75 8.06
N ALA A 334 -4.47 -18.74 8.93
CA ALA A 334 -5.66 -19.59 8.81
C ALA A 334 -6.92 -18.74 9.08
N PRO A 335 -7.90 -18.73 8.14
CA PRO A 335 -9.15 -18.04 8.37
C PRO A 335 -9.88 -18.59 9.60
N THR A 336 -10.43 -17.70 10.42
CA THR A 336 -11.23 -18.01 11.60
C THR A 336 -12.68 -17.59 11.45
N ARG A 337 -13.02 -16.99 10.31
CA ARG A 337 -14.37 -16.53 9.93
C ARG A 337 -14.64 -16.86 8.47
N ASP A 338 -15.93 -17.04 8.19
CA ASP A 338 -16.47 -17.15 6.84
C ASP A 338 -17.55 -16.08 6.69
N ALA A 339 -17.12 -14.88 6.31
CA ALA A 339 -17.96 -13.70 6.13
C ALA A 339 -17.48 -12.91 4.92
N ALA A 340 -18.13 -11.79 4.64
CA ALA A 340 -17.73 -10.85 3.62
C ALA A 340 -17.68 -9.42 4.17
N ALA A 341 -16.80 -8.61 3.62
CA ALA A 341 -16.73 -7.19 3.92
C ALA A 341 -16.51 -6.38 2.63
N ALA A 342 -17.09 -5.20 2.57
CA ALA A 342 -16.87 -4.24 1.49
C ALA A 342 -16.70 -2.84 2.05
N LEU A 343 -15.79 -2.08 1.45
CA LEU A 343 -15.56 -0.68 1.74
C LEU A 343 -15.86 0.15 0.50
N ARG A 344 -16.46 1.32 0.71
CA ARG A 344 -16.68 2.33 -0.33
C ARG A 344 -16.16 3.67 0.15
N PHE A 345 -15.40 4.33 -0.71
CA PHE A 345 -14.91 5.68 -0.44
C PHE A 345 -15.95 6.73 -0.82
N LEU A 346 -15.99 7.78 -0.04
CA LEU A 346 -16.80 8.97 -0.31
C LEU A 346 -15.93 9.97 -1.08
N LEU A 347 -16.35 10.27 -2.32
CA LEU A 347 -15.70 11.21 -3.21
C LEU A 347 -16.67 12.38 -3.48
N PRO A 348 -16.22 13.63 -3.32
CA PRO A 348 -17.01 14.78 -3.76
C PRO A 348 -17.03 14.85 -5.28
N ASP A 349 -18.07 15.45 -5.84
CA ASP A 349 -18.24 15.61 -7.29
C ASP A 349 -17.29 16.65 -7.90
N ARG A 350 -16.71 17.53 -7.07
CA ARG A 350 -15.84 18.63 -7.50
C ARG A 350 -14.85 19.03 -6.41
N ALA A 351 -13.78 19.70 -6.81
CA ALA A 351 -12.88 20.40 -5.90
C ALA A 351 -13.58 21.60 -5.22
N GLY A 352 -13.11 21.98 -4.04
CA GLY A 352 -13.60 23.17 -3.33
C GLY A 352 -13.34 23.10 -1.84
N VAL A 353 -14.08 23.91 -1.07
CA VAL A 353 -14.05 23.90 0.40
C VAL A 353 -15.23 23.08 0.90
N VAL A 354 -14.97 22.09 1.75
CA VAL A 354 -16.02 21.26 2.34
C VAL A 354 -16.80 22.08 3.35
N GLU A 355 -18.11 22.15 3.18
CA GLU A 355 -19.04 22.80 4.11
C GLU A 355 -19.64 21.79 5.08
N GLU A 356 -19.99 20.62 4.59
CA GLU A 356 -20.67 19.57 5.36
C GLU A 356 -20.39 18.19 4.75
N VAL A 357 -20.22 17.19 5.61
CA VAL A 357 -20.22 15.77 5.26
C VAL A 357 -21.21 15.05 6.15
N VAL A 358 -22.18 14.35 5.56
CA VAL A 358 -23.16 13.54 6.27
C VAL A 358 -23.13 12.12 5.73
N ILE A 359 -22.86 11.16 6.62
CA ILE A 359 -22.96 9.72 6.33
C ILE A 359 -24.03 9.15 7.26
N PRO A 360 -25.12 8.55 6.76
CA PRO A 360 -26.16 7.98 7.61
C PRO A 360 -25.62 6.76 8.39
N GLU A 361 -26.05 6.64 9.65
CA GLU A 361 -25.79 5.44 10.46
C GLU A 361 -26.74 4.31 10.05
N VAL A 362 -26.19 3.19 9.62
CA VAL A 362 -26.94 2.00 9.21
C VAL A 362 -26.40 0.78 9.96
N PRO A 363 -27.26 -0.07 10.56
CA PRO A 363 -26.81 -1.30 11.22
C PRO A 363 -25.99 -2.19 10.29
N GLY A 364 -24.88 -2.74 10.78
CA GLY A 364 -23.96 -3.56 9.99
C GLY A 364 -22.93 -2.76 9.18
N THR A 365 -22.93 -1.45 9.32
CA THR A 365 -21.91 -0.58 8.71
C THR A 365 -21.10 0.18 9.76
N HIS A 366 -19.91 0.59 9.33
CA HIS A 366 -19.02 1.50 10.05
C HIS A 366 -18.56 2.57 9.06
N SER A 367 -18.55 3.83 9.48
CA SER A 367 -18.14 4.94 8.64
C SER A 367 -17.07 5.80 9.32
N ARG A 368 -16.24 6.45 8.51
CA ARG A 368 -15.28 7.45 8.94
C ARG A 368 -15.29 8.63 7.98
N ILE A 369 -15.21 9.82 8.55
CA ILE A 369 -15.02 11.06 7.81
C ILE A 369 -13.57 11.50 8.05
N ASP A 370 -12.82 11.72 6.96
CA ASP A 370 -11.39 12.02 6.98
C ASP A 370 -11.10 13.51 6.72
N ILE A 371 -12.13 14.34 6.56
CA ILE A 371 -12.02 15.77 6.31
C ILE A 371 -12.93 16.56 7.26
N ARG A 372 -12.56 17.81 7.56
CA ARG A 372 -13.34 18.71 8.41
C ARG A 372 -13.99 19.82 7.56
N PRO A 373 -15.14 20.35 7.98
CA PRO A 373 -15.67 21.58 7.42
C PRO A 373 -14.63 22.71 7.43
N GLY A 374 -14.49 23.43 6.32
CA GLY A 374 -13.49 24.46 6.10
C GLY A 374 -12.20 23.97 5.43
N GLU A 375 -11.94 22.67 5.36
CA GLU A 375 -10.79 22.12 4.64
C GLU A 375 -11.07 22.05 3.14
N ARG A 376 -10.00 22.16 2.34
CA ARG A 376 -10.10 22.11 0.87
C ARG A 376 -9.88 20.68 0.39
N VAL A 377 -10.75 20.23 -0.50
CA VAL A 377 -10.59 18.97 -1.23
C VAL A 377 -10.18 19.28 -2.68
N PRO A 378 -9.16 18.56 -3.22
CA PRO A 378 -8.76 18.68 -4.62
C PRO A 378 -9.78 18.01 -5.55
N GLU A 379 -9.60 18.17 -6.86
CA GLU A 379 -10.28 17.29 -7.83
C GLU A 379 -9.94 15.82 -7.56
N PRO A 380 -10.91 14.90 -7.74
CA PRO A 380 -10.69 13.48 -7.46
C PRO A 380 -9.82 12.84 -8.58
N ALA A 381 -8.57 13.26 -8.68
CA ALA A 381 -7.59 12.75 -9.63
C ALA A 381 -6.72 11.61 -9.07
N ASP A 382 -6.69 11.47 -7.75
CA ASP A 382 -5.96 10.46 -7.00
C ASP A 382 -6.62 10.20 -5.65
N SER A 383 -5.98 9.42 -4.79
CA SER A 383 -6.51 9.04 -3.48
C SER A 383 -6.70 10.20 -2.51
N SER A 384 -6.08 11.37 -2.74
CA SER A 384 -6.22 12.56 -1.89
C SER A 384 -7.60 13.25 -2.01
N GLY A 385 -8.35 12.94 -3.07
CA GLY A 385 -9.71 13.43 -3.26
C GLY A 385 -10.78 12.74 -2.42
N ARG A 386 -10.44 11.67 -1.70
CA ARG A 386 -11.37 10.92 -0.84
C ARG A 386 -11.56 11.64 0.49
N VAL A 387 -12.80 11.78 0.94
CA VAL A 387 -13.16 12.54 2.14
C VAL A 387 -13.71 11.68 3.28
N GLY A 388 -13.78 10.39 3.08
CA GLY A 388 -14.23 9.41 4.06
C GLY A 388 -14.56 8.07 3.41
N HIS A 389 -15.04 7.14 4.23
CA HIS A 389 -15.43 5.81 3.74
C HIS A 389 -16.53 5.19 4.59
N VAL A 390 -17.19 4.19 4.02
CA VAL A 390 -18.13 3.31 4.67
C VAL A 390 -17.70 1.88 4.47
N MET A 391 -17.58 1.11 5.54
CA MET A 391 -17.37 -0.33 5.53
C MET A 391 -18.65 -1.05 5.97
N ALA A 392 -19.03 -2.08 5.22
CA ALA A 392 -20.11 -3.00 5.56
C ALA A 392 -19.59 -4.42 5.72
N ARG A 393 -20.18 -5.17 6.64
CA ARG A 393 -19.93 -6.59 6.83
C ARG A 393 -21.24 -7.37 6.69
N ALA A 394 -21.20 -8.48 5.93
CA ALA A 394 -22.37 -9.30 5.64
C ALA A 394 -21.99 -10.79 5.51
N THR A 395 -22.97 -11.63 5.21
CA THR A 395 -22.77 -13.07 4.95
C THR A 395 -22.29 -13.36 3.53
N SER A 396 -22.55 -12.41 2.58
CA SER A 396 -22.07 -12.50 1.20
C SER A 396 -21.43 -11.19 0.74
N VAL A 397 -20.52 -11.29 -0.23
CA VAL A 397 -19.83 -10.11 -0.77
C VAL A 397 -20.79 -9.18 -1.52
N ASP A 398 -21.79 -9.72 -2.20
CA ASP A 398 -22.78 -8.91 -2.91
C ASP A 398 -23.65 -8.09 -1.95
N GLU A 399 -24.03 -8.69 -0.81
CA GLU A 399 -24.75 -8.00 0.25
C GLU A 399 -23.90 -6.89 0.89
N ALA A 400 -22.63 -7.19 1.24
CA ALA A 400 -21.70 -6.21 1.80
C ALA A 400 -21.49 -5.02 0.83
N ARG A 401 -21.28 -5.30 -0.47
CA ARG A 401 -21.13 -4.29 -1.52
C ARG A 401 -22.37 -3.44 -1.68
N ARG A 402 -23.55 -4.07 -1.71
CA ARG A 402 -24.84 -3.37 -1.83
C ARG A 402 -25.09 -2.46 -0.62
N LEU A 403 -24.83 -2.96 0.58
CA LEU A 403 -25.05 -2.20 1.81
C LEU A 403 -24.12 -0.98 1.88
N ALA A 404 -22.80 -1.17 1.67
CA ALA A 404 -21.85 -0.04 1.65
C ALA A 404 -22.18 0.97 0.54
N GLY A 405 -22.57 0.48 -0.66
CA GLY A 405 -22.96 1.32 -1.79
C GLY A 405 -24.22 2.14 -1.52
N GLN A 406 -25.22 1.55 -0.85
CA GLN A 406 -26.44 2.26 -0.48
C GLN A 406 -26.14 3.41 0.50
N VAL A 407 -25.32 3.15 1.53
CA VAL A 407 -24.96 4.19 2.50
C VAL A 407 -24.19 5.33 1.83
N ILE A 408 -23.26 5.03 0.89
CA ILE A 408 -22.60 6.07 0.11
C ILE A 408 -23.57 6.87 -0.75
N ALA A 409 -24.52 6.21 -1.41
CA ALA A 409 -25.54 6.90 -2.23
C ALA A 409 -26.45 7.83 -1.40
N ASP A 410 -26.70 7.45 -0.15
CA ASP A 410 -27.50 8.26 0.79
C ASP A 410 -26.67 9.32 1.53
N SER A 411 -25.33 9.30 1.35
CA SER A 411 -24.42 10.26 1.95
C SER A 411 -24.40 11.58 1.18
N ARG A 412 -24.01 12.66 1.86
CA ARG A 412 -23.91 13.99 1.25
C ARG A 412 -22.56 14.61 1.56
N VAL A 413 -21.91 15.14 0.53
CA VAL A 413 -20.75 16.02 0.64
C VAL A 413 -21.12 17.36 0.02
N LYS A 414 -21.16 18.41 0.82
CA LYS A 414 -21.44 19.76 0.34
C LYS A 414 -20.13 20.51 0.20
N VAL A 415 -19.84 20.97 -1.02
CA VAL A 415 -18.62 21.69 -1.38
C VAL A 415 -19.00 23.02 -2.01
N SER A 416 -18.37 24.13 -1.55
CA SER A 416 -18.50 25.48 -2.11
C SER A 416 -17.44 25.82 -3.13
#